data_1613672994c889aab88558222d88a042
#
_entry.id   1613672994c889aab88558222d88a042
#
_cell.length_a   1.000
_cell.length_b   1.000
_cell.length_c   1.000
_cell.angle_alpha   90.00
_cell.angle_beta   90.00
_cell.angle_gamma   90.00
#
_symmetry.space_group_name_H-M   'P 1'
#
loop_
_entity.id
_entity.type
_entity.pdbx_description
1 polymer ?
#
loop_
_entity_poly.entity_id
_entity_poly.type
_entity_poly.pdbx_seq_one_letter_code
_entity_poly.pdbx_strand_id
1 'polypeptide(L)'
;MFAAERRQLILEMVRANGAVSLRELARVVQTSEVTVRRDVRALEAEGLLDRRHGGAVLPGGFTRESGFPQKSHLATAEKTAIADVAASLVEEGEAVVVGAGTTTQELARRLARVPGLTVVTNSLLVAQALAHANRVEVVMTGGTLRGSNYALVGSGAEQSLQGLRVSRAFLSGSGLTAERGLSTSNMLSASVDRALVQAAAEVVVLADHTKLGTDTMFQTVPTDVMTRLVTDEPPPHDDRAATELQALADQGVQITVAGSGMPGAASGDGIPPGRRPRRDTPLPVQRRGGPTAQLRSTSPLSEPGERERERARVADMRRR
;
A
#
# COMPACT_ATOMS: atom_id res chain seq x y z
N MET A 1 -24.87 32.84 2.46
CA MET A 1 -24.67 32.07 1.20
C MET A 1 -26.01 31.64 0.68
N PHE A 2 -26.33 31.98 -0.57
CA PHE A 2 -27.59 31.57 -1.21
C PHE A 2 -27.62 30.09 -1.52
N ALA A 3 -28.82 29.49 -1.64
CA ALA A 3 -28.93 28.03 -1.84
C ALA A 3 -28.24 27.54 -3.13
N ALA A 4 -28.28 28.34 -4.20
CA ALA A 4 -27.60 28.00 -5.46
C ALA A 4 -26.07 27.98 -5.33
N GLU A 5 -25.50 28.99 -4.69
CA GLU A 5 -24.03 29.07 -4.42
C GLU A 5 -23.58 27.92 -3.53
N ARG A 6 -24.39 27.61 -2.51
CA ARG A 6 -24.09 26.51 -1.59
C ARG A 6 -24.10 25.16 -2.30
N ARG A 7 -25.09 24.89 -3.16
CA ARG A 7 -25.17 23.70 -3.98
C ARG A 7 -24.00 23.58 -4.95
N GLN A 8 -23.62 24.70 -5.57
CA GLN A 8 -22.47 24.75 -6.45
C GLN A 8 -21.18 24.37 -5.70
N LEU A 9 -20.97 24.94 -4.52
CA LEU A 9 -19.80 24.61 -3.69
C LEU A 9 -19.80 23.14 -3.23
N ILE A 10 -20.96 22.60 -2.85
CA ILE A 10 -21.13 21.18 -2.54
C ILE A 10 -20.73 20.31 -3.74
N LEU A 11 -21.21 20.66 -4.93
CA LEU A 11 -20.90 19.92 -6.16
C LEU A 11 -19.40 19.97 -6.51
N GLU A 12 -18.77 21.13 -6.36
CA GLU A 12 -17.32 21.30 -6.57
C GLU A 12 -16.51 20.47 -5.57
N MET A 13 -16.89 20.48 -4.29
CA MET A 13 -16.23 19.65 -3.28
C MET A 13 -16.34 18.15 -3.60
N VAL A 14 -17.54 17.69 -3.99
CA VAL A 14 -17.73 16.27 -4.34
C VAL A 14 -17.00 15.93 -5.64
N ARG A 15 -16.93 16.85 -6.61
CA ARG A 15 -16.13 16.67 -7.83
C ARG A 15 -14.63 16.59 -7.53
N ALA A 16 -14.15 17.43 -6.63
CA ALA A 16 -12.73 17.44 -6.23
C ALA A 16 -12.33 16.21 -5.43
N ASN A 17 -13.20 15.73 -4.53
CA ASN A 17 -12.88 14.70 -3.55
C ASN A 17 -13.48 13.31 -3.88
N GLY A 18 -14.36 13.23 -4.89
CA GLY A 18 -15.06 11.99 -5.29
C GLY A 18 -16.20 11.59 -4.35
N ALA A 19 -15.98 11.69 -3.05
CA ALA A 19 -16.96 11.48 -1.98
C ALA A 19 -16.68 12.44 -0.83
N VAL A 20 -17.73 13.00 -0.21
CA VAL A 20 -17.62 13.94 0.93
C VAL A 20 -18.76 13.67 1.91
N SER A 21 -18.44 13.62 3.22
CA SER A 21 -19.45 13.43 4.26
C SER A 21 -20.36 14.64 4.41
N LEU A 22 -21.64 14.43 4.82
CA LEU A 22 -22.58 15.52 5.08
C LEU A 22 -22.05 16.49 6.14
N ARG A 23 -21.32 15.98 7.12
CA ARG A 23 -20.71 16.76 8.19
C ARG A 23 -19.61 17.69 7.67
N GLU A 24 -18.74 17.17 6.83
CA GLU A 24 -17.67 17.95 6.21
C GLU A 24 -18.23 19.02 5.27
N LEU A 25 -19.22 18.65 4.46
CA LEU A 25 -19.96 19.62 3.64
C LEU A 25 -20.59 20.71 4.50
N ALA A 26 -21.25 20.35 5.63
CA ALA A 26 -21.87 21.29 6.54
C ALA A 26 -20.88 22.29 7.14
N ARG A 27 -19.69 21.80 7.50
CA ARG A 27 -18.60 22.63 8.04
C ARG A 27 -18.10 23.63 7.00
N VAL A 28 -17.85 23.19 5.76
CA VAL A 28 -17.28 24.06 4.72
C VAL A 28 -18.30 25.08 4.23
N VAL A 29 -19.56 24.66 4.02
CA VAL A 29 -20.62 25.59 3.58
C VAL A 29 -21.26 26.35 4.76
N GLN A 30 -20.74 26.19 5.97
CA GLN A 30 -21.17 26.88 7.21
C GLN A 30 -22.68 26.81 7.45
N THR A 31 -23.25 25.59 7.38
CA THR A 31 -24.69 25.38 7.62
C THR A 31 -24.92 24.06 8.37
N SER A 32 -26.18 23.77 8.73
CA SER A 32 -26.49 22.51 9.40
C SER A 32 -26.46 21.31 8.44
N GLU A 33 -26.15 20.11 8.95
CA GLU A 33 -26.23 18.88 8.15
C GLU A 33 -27.63 18.62 7.58
N VAL A 34 -28.69 19.08 8.27
CA VAL A 34 -30.06 18.97 7.77
C VAL A 34 -30.23 19.79 6.48
N THR A 35 -29.67 21.00 6.43
CA THR A 35 -29.67 21.86 5.23
C THR A 35 -28.87 21.23 4.12
N VAL A 36 -27.65 20.74 4.41
CA VAL A 36 -26.81 20.06 3.43
C VAL A 36 -27.49 18.80 2.89
N ARG A 37 -28.14 18.02 3.74
CA ARG A 37 -28.90 16.83 3.33
C ARG A 37 -30.01 17.17 2.34
N ARG A 38 -30.66 18.34 2.51
CA ARG A 38 -31.67 18.84 1.58
C ARG A 38 -31.05 19.29 0.25
N ASP A 39 -29.91 19.98 0.30
CA ASP A 39 -29.20 20.41 -0.90
C ASP A 39 -28.64 19.23 -1.70
N VAL A 40 -28.06 18.23 -1.03
CA VAL A 40 -27.60 16.99 -1.66
C VAL A 40 -28.75 16.22 -2.32
N ARG A 41 -29.94 16.17 -1.68
CA ARG A 41 -31.14 15.57 -2.30
C ARG A 41 -31.57 16.32 -3.57
N ALA A 42 -31.48 17.66 -3.59
CA ALA A 42 -31.80 18.41 -4.78
C ALA A 42 -30.82 18.13 -5.92
N LEU A 43 -29.50 18.08 -5.63
CA LEU A 43 -28.47 17.71 -6.60
C LEU A 43 -28.57 16.25 -7.08
N GLU A 44 -29.02 15.34 -6.21
CA GLU A 44 -29.33 13.94 -6.55
C GLU A 44 -30.52 13.86 -7.52
N ALA A 45 -31.59 14.64 -7.27
CA ALA A 45 -32.74 14.71 -8.16
C ALA A 45 -32.40 15.30 -9.54
N GLU A 46 -31.39 16.17 -9.62
CA GLU A 46 -30.86 16.74 -10.86
C GLU A 46 -29.83 15.78 -11.54
N GLY A 47 -29.55 14.59 -10.93
CA GLY A 47 -28.57 13.62 -11.44
C GLY A 47 -27.11 14.08 -11.35
N LEU A 48 -26.83 15.13 -10.58
CA LEU A 48 -25.49 15.71 -10.43
C LEU A 48 -24.64 15.03 -9.34
N LEU A 49 -25.30 14.42 -8.36
CA LEU A 49 -24.71 13.66 -7.26
C LEU A 49 -25.52 12.41 -6.99
N ASP A 50 -24.88 11.38 -6.40
CA ASP A 50 -25.55 10.27 -5.73
C ASP A 50 -25.41 10.45 -4.22
N ARG A 51 -26.48 10.20 -3.47
CA ARG A 51 -26.44 10.18 -2.02
C ARG A 51 -26.06 8.77 -1.54
N ARG A 52 -25.07 8.71 -0.67
CA ARG A 52 -24.69 7.49 0.06
C ARG A 52 -24.87 7.70 1.56
N HIS A 53 -24.83 6.64 2.34
CA HIS A 53 -24.99 6.69 3.79
C HIS A 53 -24.04 7.72 4.41
N GLY A 54 -24.59 8.85 4.88
CA GLY A 54 -23.82 9.91 5.54
C GLY A 54 -23.05 10.88 4.63
N GLY A 55 -23.11 10.77 3.29
CA GLY A 55 -22.36 11.63 2.36
C GLY A 55 -22.97 11.80 0.98
N ALA A 56 -22.26 12.51 0.13
CA ALA A 56 -22.55 12.70 -1.29
C ALA A 56 -21.36 12.22 -2.14
N VAL A 57 -21.66 11.58 -3.28
CA VAL A 57 -20.69 11.06 -4.24
C VAL A 57 -21.08 11.47 -5.65
N LEU A 58 -20.16 11.39 -6.61
CA LEU A 58 -20.51 11.62 -8.01
C LEU A 58 -21.39 10.47 -8.56
N PRO A 59 -22.28 10.76 -9.53
CA PRO A 59 -23.11 9.75 -10.17
C PRO A 59 -22.25 8.63 -10.78
N GLY A 60 -22.70 7.38 -10.62
CA GLY A 60 -21.94 6.21 -11.08
C GLY A 60 -20.86 5.72 -10.13
N GLY A 61 -20.93 6.08 -8.85
CA GLY A 61 -19.93 5.90 -7.81
C GLY A 61 -19.33 4.50 -7.59
N PHE A 62 -19.87 3.42 -8.16
CA PHE A 62 -19.22 2.11 -8.18
C PHE A 62 -18.10 1.99 -9.23
N THR A 63 -18.14 2.81 -10.28
CA THR A 63 -17.24 2.70 -11.44
C THR A 63 -16.16 3.78 -11.48
N ARG A 64 -16.31 4.88 -10.74
CA ARG A 64 -15.35 5.98 -10.78
C ARG A 64 -14.27 5.81 -9.73
N GLU A 65 -13.08 5.49 -10.18
CA GLU A 65 -11.88 5.48 -9.37
C GLU A 65 -11.48 6.92 -9.02
N SER A 66 -11.46 7.29 -7.73
CA SER A 66 -10.81 8.52 -7.29
C SER A 66 -9.32 8.39 -7.58
N GLY A 67 -8.76 9.34 -8.33
CA GLY A 67 -7.35 9.35 -8.68
C GLY A 67 -6.44 9.49 -7.46
N PHE A 68 -5.16 9.13 -7.64
CA PHE A 68 -4.15 9.23 -6.60
C PHE A 68 -4.06 10.63 -5.96
N PRO A 69 -4.06 11.76 -6.73
CA PRO A 69 -3.98 13.08 -6.13
C PRO A 69 -5.10 13.39 -5.13
N GLN A 70 -6.31 12.91 -5.41
CA GLN A 70 -7.46 13.09 -4.52
C GLN A 70 -7.31 12.24 -3.25
N LYS A 71 -6.92 10.96 -3.40
CA LYS A 71 -6.74 10.04 -2.27
C LYS A 71 -5.56 10.43 -1.38
N SER A 72 -4.50 11.04 -1.92
CA SER A 72 -3.29 11.38 -1.16
C SER A 72 -3.52 12.46 -0.11
N HIS A 73 -4.50 13.35 -0.31
CA HIS A 73 -4.84 14.43 0.62
C HIS A 73 -5.91 14.05 1.65
N LEU A 74 -6.58 12.91 1.47
CA LEU A 74 -7.63 12.44 2.40
C LEU A 74 -7.00 11.59 3.52
N ALA A 75 -7.45 11.79 4.76
CA ALA A 75 -7.07 10.98 5.92
C ALA A 75 -5.54 10.80 6.05
N THR A 76 -4.76 11.87 5.90
CA THR A 76 -3.30 11.78 5.85
C THR A 76 -2.70 11.40 7.20
N ALA A 77 -3.25 11.93 8.30
CA ALA A 77 -2.80 11.61 9.65
C ALA A 77 -3.10 10.14 9.99
N GLU A 78 -4.29 9.67 9.63
CA GLU A 78 -4.76 8.31 9.83
C GLU A 78 -3.88 7.32 9.05
N LYS A 79 -3.59 7.59 7.77
CA LYS A 79 -2.69 6.76 6.95
C LYS A 79 -1.27 6.72 7.51
N THR A 80 -0.81 7.84 8.07
CA THR A 80 0.48 7.93 8.75
C THR A 80 0.51 6.99 9.96
N ALA A 81 -0.50 7.06 10.84
CA ALA A 81 -0.61 6.21 12.02
C ALA A 81 -0.76 4.72 11.65
N ILE A 82 -1.59 4.40 10.66
CA ILE A 82 -1.74 3.04 10.12
C ILE A 82 -0.40 2.50 9.61
N ALA A 83 0.35 3.32 8.88
CA ALA A 83 1.64 2.93 8.32
C ALA A 83 2.70 2.69 9.40
N ASP A 84 2.69 3.46 10.50
CA ASP A 84 3.60 3.26 11.62
C ASP A 84 3.35 1.92 12.32
N VAL A 85 2.09 1.57 12.55
CA VAL A 85 1.69 0.27 13.10
C VAL A 85 2.02 -0.87 12.12
N ALA A 86 1.69 -0.71 10.84
CA ALA A 86 1.95 -1.75 9.84
C ALA A 86 3.46 -2.02 9.67
N ALA A 87 4.30 -0.99 9.77
CA ALA A 87 5.76 -1.15 9.70
C ALA A 87 6.32 -1.94 10.88
N SER A 88 5.72 -1.86 12.08
CA SER A 88 6.15 -2.63 13.25
C SER A 88 5.86 -4.13 13.14
N LEU A 89 5.07 -4.55 12.14
CA LEU A 89 4.82 -5.96 11.85
C LEU A 89 5.94 -6.60 11.00
N VAL A 90 6.85 -5.80 10.46
CA VAL A 90 7.89 -6.28 9.52
C VAL A 90 9.22 -6.39 10.22
N GLU A 91 9.85 -7.55 10.09
CA GLU A 91 11.14 -7.86 10.70
C GLU A 91 12.31 -7.67 9.72
N GLU A 92 13.53 -7.51 10.25
CA GLU A 92 14.75 -7.45 9.46
C GLU A 92 14.92 -8.73 8.62
N GLY A 93 15.28 -8.58 7.34
CA GLY A 93 15.55 -9.70 6.43
C GLY A 93 14.32 -10.34 5.81
N GLU A 94 13.10 -9.86 6.09
CA GLU A 94 11.88 -10.40 5.50
C GLU A 94 11.74 -10.09 4.00
N ALA A 95 10.96 -10.92 3.32
CA ALA A 95 10.42 -10.64 2.00
C ALA A 95 8.91 -10.36 2.13
N VAL A 96 8.47 -9.20 1.66
CA VAL A 96 7.06 -8.75 1.74
C VAL A 96 6.56 -8.24 0.39
N VAL A 97 5.26 -8.33 0.20
CA VAL A 97 4.55 -7.67 -0.90
C VAL A 97 3.92 -6.38 -0.39
N VAL A 98 4.05 -5.30 -1.16
CA VAL A 98 3.39 -4.02 -0.87
C VAL A 98 2.64 -3.57 -2.12
N GLY A 99 1.32 -3.62 -2.09
CA GLY A 99 0.44 -3.24 -3.19
C GLY A 99 0.37 -1.73 -3.42
N ALA A 100 -0.26 -1.33 -4.52
CA ALA A 100 -0.43 0.08 -4.85
C ALA A 100 -1.49 0.76 -3.98
N GLY A 101 -1.18 1.96 -3.46
CA GLY A 101 -2.10 2.77 -2.67
C GLY A 101 -1.41 3.92 -1.96
N THR A 102 -2.20 4.88 -1.47
CA THR A 102 -1.66 6.02 -0.70
C THR A 102 -1.22 5.60 0.70
N THR A 103 -1.95 4.67 1.34
CA THR A 103 -1.60 4.13 2.66
C THR A 103 -0.38 3.21 2.58
N THR A 104 -0.29 2.38 1.55
CA THR A 104 0.87 1.51 1.31
C THR A 104 2.13 2.30 0.92
N GLN A 105 1.98 3.45 0.26
CA GLN A 105 3.10 4.37 0.04
C GLN A 105 3.62 4.95 1.36
N GLU A 106 2.72 5.31 2.30
CA GLU A 106 3.14 5.75 3.64
C GLU A 106 3.87 4.63 4.39
N LEU A 107 3.40 3.38 4.28
CA LEU A 107 4.11 2.21 4.81
C LEU A 107 5.52 2.10 4.21
N ALA A 108 5.66 2.21 2.89
CA ALA A 108 6.96 2.10 2.21
C ALA A 108 8.00 3.09 2.76
N ARG A 109 7.60 4.33 3.08
CA ARG A 109 8.49 5.32 3.70
C ARG A 109 9.05 4.87 5.05
N ARG A 110 8.31 4.05 5.83
CA ARG A 110 8.75 3.48 7.11
C ARG A 110 9.63 2.27 6.87
N LEU A 111 9.26 1.41 5.94
CA LEU A 111 10.03 0.23 5.58
C LEU A 111 11.45 0.57 5.05
N ALA A 112 11.66 1.76 4.52
CA ALA A 112 12.98 2.25 4.12
C ALA A 112 14.03 2.21 5.27
N ARG A 113 13.59 2.10 6.52
CA ARG A 113 14.45 2.04 7.71
C ARG A 113 14.70 0.62 8.22
N VAL A 114 13.97 -0.36 7.72
CA VAL A 114 14.10 -1.77 8.12
C VAL A 114 15.17 -2.44 7.25
N PRO A 115 16.27 -2.94 7.84
CA PRO A 115 17.38 -3.42 7.04
C PRO A 115 17.10 -4.81 6.44
N GLY A 116 17.73 -5.07 5.28
CA GLY A 116 17.72 -6.40 4.67
C GLY A 116 16.40 -6.84 4.04
N LEU A 117 15.42 -5.94 3.91
CA LEU A 117 14.13 -6.27 3.30
C LEU A 117 14.23 -6.54 1.81
N THR A 118 13.40 -7.47 1.33
CA THR A 118 13.00 -7.57 -0.08
C THR A 118 11.53 -7.16 -0.20
N VAL A 119 11.28 -6.07 -0.91
CA VAL A 119 9.91 -5.56 -1.14
C VAL A 119 9.51 -5.80 -2.59
N VAL A 120 8.53 -6.67 -2.80
CA VAL A 120 7.90 -6.88 -4.11
C VAL A 120 6.70 -5.95 -4.24
N THR A 121 6.61 -5.19 -5.34
CA THR A 121 5.54 -4.20 -5.50
C THR A 121 5.10 -4.02 -6.96
N ASN A 122 3.80 -3.77 -7.12
CA ASN A 122 3.23 -3.29 -8.37
C ASN A 122 3.04 -1.77 -8.37
N SER A 123 3.63 -1.03 -7.42
CA SER A 123 3.45 0.42 -7.26
C SER A 123 4.71 1.18 -7.60
N LEU A 124 4.62 2.08 -8.59
CA LEU A 124 5.71 3.02 -8.87
C LEU A 124 6.03 3.91 -7.66
N LEU A 125 5.02 4.31 -6.89
CA LEU A 125 5.20 5.21 -5.74
C LEU A 125 5.80 4.51 -4.52
N VAL A 126 5.50 3.24 -4.31
CA VAL A 126 6.17 2.40 -3.31
C VAL A 126 7.65 2.23 -3.68
N ALA A 127 7.93 1.88 -4.94
CA ALA A 127 9.31 1.75 -5.42
C ALA A 127 10.08 3.08 -5.29
N GLN A 128 9.47 4.21 -5.64
CA GLN A 128 10.06 5.54 -5.48
C GLN A 128 10.37 5.85 -4.00
N ALA A 129 9.47 5.52 -3.08
CA ALA A 129 9.68 5.76 -1.65
C ALA A 129 10.86 4.95 -1.08
N LEU A 130 11.17 3.80 -1.68
CA LEU A 130 12.26 2.90 -1.28
C LEU A 130 13.55 3.08 -2.11
N ALA A 131 13.53 3.86 -3.20
CA ALA A 131 14.64 3.96 -4.15
C ALA A 131 15.98 4.40 -3.54
N HIS A 132 15.96 5.09 -2.41
CA HIS A 132 17.16 5.57 -1.71
C HIS A 132 17.46 4.80 -0.42
N ALA A 133 16.73 3.70 -0.15
CA ALA A 133 16.95 2.86 1.01
C ALA A 133 18.12 1.88 0.76
N ASN A 134 19.28 2.15 1.34
CA ASN A 134 20.53 1.43 1.05
C ASN A 134 20.53 -0.07 1.39
N ARG A 135 19.54 -0.56 2.15
CA ARG A 135 19.48 -1.96 2.64
C ARG A 135 18.13 -2.61 2.33
N VAL A 136 17.41 -2.10 1.35
CA VAL A 136 16.12 -2.64 0.88
C VAL A 136 16.25 -2.97 -0.59
N GLU A 137 15.99 -4.22 -0.94
CA GLU A 137 15.85 -4.63 -2.34
C GLU A 137 14.39 -4.43 -2.79
N VAL A 138 14.20 -3.80 -3.95
CA VAL A 138 12.87 -3.54 -4.51
C VAL A 138 12.71 -4.29 -5.82
N VAL A 139 11.77 -5.22 -5.85
CA VAL A 139 11.38 -5.99 -7.02
C VAL A 139 10.06 -5.45 -7.55
N MET A 140 10.07 -4.91 -8.78
CA MET A 140 8.84 -4.44 -9.43
C MET A 140 8.24 -5.53 -10.32
N THR A 141 6.93 -5.68 -10.25
CA THR A 141 6.20 -6.72 -11.03
C THR A 141 6.27 -6.51 -12.55
N GLY A 142 6.64 -5.31 -13.03
CA GLY A 142 6.47 -4.98 -14.44
C GLY A 142 4.98 -4.82 -14.82
N GLY A 143 4.69 -4.83 -16.13
CA GLY A 143 3.34 -4.62 -16.65
C GLY A 143 3.09 -3.21 -17.16
N THR A 144 1.82 -2.80 -17.32
CA THR A 144 1.41 -1.49 -17.83
C THR A 144 1.15 -0.53 -16.68
N LEU A 145 1.77 0.65 -16.71
CA LEU A 145 1.56 1.69 -15.70
C LEU A 145 0.20 2.39 -15.91
N ARG A 146 -0.66 2.35 -14.91
CA ARG A 146 -1.90 3.13 -14.85
C ARG A 146 -1.63 4.49 -14.24
N GLY A 147 -1.93 5.56 -14.99
CA GLY A 147 -1.72 6.95 -14.54
C GLY A 147 -2.64 7.39 -13.40
N SER A 148 -3.81 6.74 -13.18
CA SER A 148 -4.77 7.12 -12.14
C SER A 148 -4.29 6.82 -10.72
N ASN A 149 -3.52 5.74 -10.53
CA ASN A 149 -3.07 5.27 -9.21
C ASN A 149 -1.61 4.82 -9.17
N TYR A 150 -0.87 5.02 -10.27
CA TYR A 150 0.54 4.64 -10.43
C TYR A 150 0.82 3.15 -10.17
N ALA A 151 -0.19 2.30 -10.42
CA ALA A 151 -0.05 0.85 -10.33
C ALA A 151 0.37 0.24 -11.66
N LEU A 152 1.23 -0.76 -11.60
CA LEU A 152 1.54 -1.67 -12.70
C LEU A 152 0.48 -2.77 -12.74
N VAL A 153 -0.12 -2.98 -13.91
CA VAL A 153 -1.23 -3.92 -14.11
C VAL A 153 -1.08 -4.73 -15.38
N GLY A 154 -1.95 -5.72 -15.55
CA GLY A 154 -2.02 -6.60 -16.73
C GLY A 154 -1.27 -7.92 -16.54
N SER A 155 -1.37 -8.78 -17.54
CA SER A 155 -0.87 -10.16 -17.47
C SER A 155 0.63 -10.28 -17.16
N GLY A 156 1.44 -9.33 -17.62
CA GLY A 156 2.87 -9.29 -17.27
C GLY A 156 3.12 -9.11 -15.79
N ALA A 157 2.33 -8.25 -15.11
CA ALA A 157 2.41 -8.08 -13.66
C ALA A 157 1.94 -9.33 -12.90
N GLU A 158 0.84 -9.94 -13.35
CA GLU A 158 0.29 -11.17 -12.76
C GLU A 158 1.26 -12.35 -12.92
N GLN A 159 1.86 -12.52 -14.11
CA GLN A 159 2.80 -13.60 -14.39
C GLN A 159 4.09 -13.50 -13.56
N SER A 160 4.58 -12.29 -13.32
CA SER A 160 5.80 -12.09 -12.51
C SER A 160 5.63 -12.50 -11.04
N LEU A 161 4.39 -12.61 -10.57
CA LEU A 161 4.04 -13.06 -9.21
C LEU A 161 3.86 -14.58 -9.10
N GLN A 162 3.83 -15.29 -10.24
CA GLN A 162 3.67 -16.75 -10.23
C GLN A 162 4.86 -17.43 -9.56
N GLY A 163 4.57 -18.30 -8.61
CA GLY A 163 5.60 -19.02 -7.84
C GLY A 163 6.28 -18.19 -6.75
N LEU A 164 5.98 -16.87 -6.63
CA LEU A 164 6.44 -16.06 -5.51
C LEU A 164 5.85 -16.57 -4.20
N ARG A 165 6.66 -16.58 -3.14
CA ARG A 165 6.22 -16.82 -1.76
C ARG A 165 6.89 -15.81 -0.85
N VAL A 166 6.07 -15.08 -0.09
CA VAL A 166 6.53 -14.08 0.90
C VAL A 166 5.80 -14.28 2.22
N SER A 167 6.31 -13.69 3.28
CA SER A 167 5.68 -13.75 4.60
C SER A 167 4.36 -13.00 4.63
N ARG A 168 4.33 -11.76 4.13
CA ARG A 168 3.16 -10.86 4.23
C ARG A 168 2.90 -10.09 2.95
N ALA A 169 1.61 -9.87 2.67
CA ALA A 169 1.13 -8.89 1.70
C ALA A 169 0.43 -7.74 2.41
N PHE A 170 0.87 -6.52 2.16
CA PHE A 170 0.22 -5.29 2.62
C PHE A 170 -0.57 -4.69 1.47
N LEU A 171 -1.87 -4.61 1.62
CA LEU A 171 -2.79 -4.15 0.59
C LEU A 171 -3.69 -3.02 1.10
N SER A 172 -4.08 -2.12 0.22
CA SER A 172 -5.08 -1.10 0.47
C SER A 172 -6.06 -1.04 -0.71
N GLY A 173 -7.25 -0.50 -0.48
CA GLY A 173 -8.30 -0.50 -1.49
C GLY A 173 -9.13 0.77 -1.51
N SER A 174 -10.26 0.70 -2.21
CA SER A 174 -11.22 1.79 -2.31
C SER A 174 -12.39 1.65 -1.33
N GLY A 175 -12.68 0.43 -0.89
CA GLY A 175 -13.72 0.13 0.09
C GLY A 175 -13.43 -1.18 0.81
N LEU A 176 -14.00 -1.33 2.02
CA LEU A 176 -13.89 -2.50 2.88
C LEU A 176 -15.21 -2.75 3.58
N THR A 177 -15.75 -3.96 3.44
CA THR A 177 -16.92 -4.43 4.17
C THR A 177 -16.66 -5.80 4.77
N ALA A 178 -17.37 -6.13 5.84
CA ALA A 178 -17.28 -7.45 6.45
C ALA A 178 -17.80 -8.55 5.51
N GLU A 179 -18.83 -8.25 4.71
CA GLU A 179 -19.43 -9.20 3.76
C GLU A 179 -18.48 -9.59 2.63
N ARG A 180 -17.78 -8.60 2.03
CA ARG A 180 -16.98 -8.82 0.81
C ARG A 180 -15.49 -8.65 0.99
N GLY A 181 -15.03 -8.11 2.12
CA GLY A 181 -13.64 -7.77 2.32
C GLY A 181 -13.22 -6.51 1.55
N LEU A 182 -11.96 -6.45 1.15
CA LEU A 182 -11.39 -5.30 0.45
C LEU A 182 -11.80 -5.30 -1.03
N SER A 183 -12.08 -4.11 -1.56
CA SER A 183 -12.54 -3.92 -2.93
C SER A 183 -11.94 -2.70 -3.62
N THR A 184 -11.94 -2.74 -4.96
CA THR A 184 -11.49 -1.66 -5.85
C THR A 184 -12.45 -1.48 -7.03
N SER A 185 -12.45 -0.29 -7.63
CA SER A 185 -13.31 0.02 -8.78
C SER A 185 -12.74 -0.42 -10.14
N ASN A 186 -11.52 -0.96 -10.18
CA ASN A 186 -10.83 -1.30 -11.43
C ASN A 186 -10.47 -2.78 -11.52
N MET A 187 -10.89 -3.44 -12.59
CA MET A 187 -10.68 -4.86 -12.83
C MET A 187 -9.20 -5.25 -12.95
N LEU A 188 -8.39 -4.46 -13.67
CA LEU A 188 -6.97 -4.78 -13.86
C LEU A 188 -6.19 -4.65 -12.55
N SER A 189 -6.52 -3.64 -11.72
CA SER A 189 -5.96 -3.54 -10.37
C SER A 189 -6.37 -4.72 -9.51
N ALA A 190 -7.66 -5.11 -9.55
CA ALA A 190 -8.16 -6.24 -8.77
C ALA A 190 -7.48 -7.58 -9.16
N SER A 191 -7.19 -7.81 -10.45
CA SER A 191 -6.48 -9.00 -10.89
C SER A 191 -5.08 -9.09 -10.28
N VAL A 192 -4.31 -8.00 -10.33
CA VAL A 192 -2.96 -7.97 -9.75
C VAL A 192 -3.02 -8.07 -8.22
N ASP A 193 -3.94 -7.36 -7.55
CA ASP A 193 -4.09 -7.44 -6.10
C ASP A 193 -4.38 -8.87 -5.64
N ARG A 194 -5.24 -9.62 -6.35
CA ARG A 194 -5.48 -11.05 -6.07
C ARG A 194 -4.22 -11.91 -6.26
N ALA A 195 -3.40 -11.61 -7.26
CA ALA A 195 -2.13 -12.31 -7.45
C ALA A 195 -1.13 -12.01 -6.31
N LEU A 196 -1.10 -10.75 -5.81
CA LEU A 196 -0.31 -10.36 -4.64
C LEU A 196 -0.77 -11.11 -3.37
N VAL A 197 -2.10 -11.24 -3.17
CA VAL A 197 -2.68 -12.02 -2.07
C VAL A 197 -2.22 -13.49 -2.11
N GLN A 198 -2.27 -14.11 -3.29
CA GLN A 198 -1.87 -15.52 -3.46
C GLN A 198 -0.40 -15.78 -3.20
N ALA A 199 0.46 -14.77 -3.30
CA ALA A 199 1.88 -14.87 -3.07
C ALA A 199 2.27 -14.86 -1.58
N ALA A 200 1.38 -14.48 -0.66
CA ALA A 200 1.69 -14.25 0.73
C ALA A 200 1.08 -15.28 1.67
N ALA A 201 1.77 -15.56 2.78
CA ALA A 201 1.25 -16.40 3.87
C ALA A 201 0.25 -15.64 4.76
N GLU A 202 0.48 -14.34 4.99
CA GLU A 202 -0.41 -13.45 5.74
C GLU A 202 -0.85 -12.27 4.87
N VAL A 203 -2.13 -11.91 4.96
CA VAL A 203 -2.70 -10.78 4.22
C VAL A 203 -3.11 -9.69 5.21
N VAL A 204 -2.40 -8.57 5.16
CA VAL A 204 -2.63 -7.40 6.01
C VAL A 204 -3.27 -6.28 5.19
N VAL A 205 -4.49 -5.94 5.52
CA VAL A 205 -5.22 -4.83 4.88
C VAL A 205 -4.98 -3.54 5.65
N LEU A 206 -4.65 -2.47 4.94
CA LEU A 206 -4.45 -1.13 5.46
C LEU A 206 -5.59 -0.23 4.97
N ALA A 207 -6.51 0.11 5.85
CA ALA A 207 -7.69 0.90 5.49
C ALA A 207 -8.01 1.93 6.58
N ASP A 208 -8.10 3.20 6.20
CA ASP A 208 -8.61 4.24 7.09
C ASP A 208 -10.15 4.12 7.24
N HIS A 209 -10.71 4.68 8.33
CA HIS A 209 -12.15 4.61 8.65
C HIS A 209 -13.05 5.00 7.48
N THR A 210 -12.62 5.87 6.56
CA THR A 210 -13.43 6.30 5.42
C THR A 210 -13.71 5.19 4.41
N LYS A 211 -12.98 4.05 4.51
CA LYS A 211 -13.14 2.87 3.64
C LYS A 211 -14.12 1.85 4.23
N LEU A 212 -14.30 1.88 5.55
CA LEU A 212 -15.18 0.95 6.26
C LEU A 212 -16.64 1.11 5.83
N GLY A 213 -17.27 -0.01 5.53
CA GLY A 213 -18.61 -0.06 5.00
C GLY A 213 -18.79 0.50 3.58
N THR A 214 -17.73 0.87 2.87
CA THR A 214 -17.78 1.22 1.45
C THR A 214 -17.53 -0.04 0.62
N ASP A 215 -18.39 -0.29 -0.37
CA ASP A 215 -18.20 -1.37 -1.33
C ASP A 215 -17.93 -0.81 -2.72
N THR A 216 -17.10 -1.51 -3.50
CA THR A 216 -16.78 -1.15 -4.87
C THR A 216 -16.89 -2.39 -5.78
N MET A 217 -16.73 -2.20 -7.09
CA MET A 217 -17.12 -3.20 -8.09
C MET A 217 -16.38 -4.54 -7.96
N PHE A 218 -15.07 -4.52 -7.71
CA PHE A 218 -14.23 -5.71 -7.76
C PHE A 218 -13.62 -6.01 -6.40
N GLN A 219 -13.93 -7.19 -5.86
CA GLN A 219 -13.30 -7.72 -4.66
C GLN A 219 -11.82 -8.04 -4.94
N THR A 220 -10.93 -7.65 -4.02
CA THR A 220 -9.48 -7.91 -4.09
C THR A 220 -9.01 -8.87 -3.01
N VAL A 221 -9.42 -8.65 -1.75
CA VAL A 221 -9.13 -9.51 -0.61
C VAL A 221 -10.45 -9.96 0.01
N PRO A 222 -10.88 -11.20 -0.17
CA PRO A 222 -12.02 -11.76 0.56
C PRO A 222 -11.79 -11.72 2.08
N THR A 223 -12.86 -11.61 2.86
CA THR A 223 -12.77 -11.48 4.31
C THR A 223 -12.12 -12.71 4.96
N ASP A 224 -12.41 -13.91 4.47
CA ASP A 224 -11.86 -15.17 4.93
C ASP A 224 -10.36 -15.36 4.65
N VAL A 225 -9.81 -14.57 3.72
CA VAL A 225 -8.38 -14.55 3.39
C VAL A 225 -7.64 -13.45 4.15
N MET A 226 -8.36 -12.44 4.63
CA MET A 226 -7.78 -11.31 5.39
C MET A 226 -7.33 -11.77 6.78
N THR A 227 -6.03 -11.83 7.02
CA THR A 227 -5.48 -12.22 8.32
C THR A 227 -5.59 -11.09 9.34
N ARG A 228 -5.33 -9.85 8.89
CA ARG A 228 -5.29 -8.66 9.75
C ARG A 228 -5.78 -7.42 9.03
N LEU A 229 -6.48 -6.57 9.76
CA LEU A 229 -6.78 -5.19 9.38
C LEU A 229 -6.02 -4.24 10.31
N VAL A 230 -5.27 -3.31 9.72
CA VAL A 230 -4.74 -2.13 10.43
C VAL A 230 -5.54 -0.91 9.99
N THR A 231 -6.18 -0.26 10.94
CA THR A 231 -7.07 0.88 10.73
C THR A 231 -6.82 1.97 11.77
N ASP A 232 -7.39 3.15 11.60
CA ASP A 232 -7.47 4.20 12.61
C ASP A 232 -8.74 4.06 13.45
N GLU A 233 -8.83 4.83 14.52
CA GLU A 233 -10.03 4.90 15.35
C GLU A 233 -11.13 5.66 14.62
N PRO A 234 -12.30 5.04 14.34
CA PRO A 234 -13.41 5.74 13.70
C PRO A 234 -13.90 6.91 14.55
N PRO A 235 -14.40 8.00 13.94
CA PRO A 235 -15.02 9.09 14.68
C PRO A 235 -16.17 8.58 15.58
N PRO A 236 -16.40 9.15 16.78
CA PRO A 236 -17.35 8.67 17.77
C PRO A 236 -18.82 8.52 17.31
N HIS A 237 -19.15 9.04 16.14
CA HIS A 237 -20.51 9.00 15.54
C HIS A 237 -20.55 8.26 14.21
N ASP A 238 -19.52 7.48 13.91
CA ASP A 238 -19.49 6.62 12.73
C ASP A 238 -19.90 5.19 13.12
N ASP A 239 -21.19 5.04 13.46
CA ASP A 239 -21.78 3.75 13.83
C ASP A 239 -21.58 2.68 12.74
N ARG A 240 -21.46 3.10 11.48
CA ARG A 240 -21.23 2.20 10.36
C ARG A 240 -19.82 1.61 10.40
N ALA A 241 -18.81 2.44 10.58
CA ALA A 241 -17.43 1.95 10.69
C ALA A 241 -17.27 1.04 11.91
N ALA A 242 -17.87 1.39 13.05
CA ALA A 242 -17.86 0.57 14.26
C ALA A 242 -18.54 -0.80 14.02
N THR A 243 -19.69 -0.82 13.34
CA THR A 243 -20.40 -2.06 12.98
C THR A 243 -19.57 -2.96 12.07
N GLU A 244 -18.92 -2.39 11.06
CA GLU A 244 -18.07 -3.15 10.14
C GLU A 244 -16.83 -3.72 10.84
N LEU A 245 -16.20 -2.97 11.74
CA LEU A 245 -15.07 -3.46 12.52
C LEU A 245 -15.48 -4.64 13.41
N GLN A 246 -16.62 -4.54 14.09
CA GLN A 246 -17.13 -5.64 14.92
C GLN A 246 -17.42 -6.88 14.05
N ALA A 247 -18.09 -6.71 12.91
CA ALA A 247 -18.42 -7.81 12.02
C ALA A 247 -17.17 -8.48 11.40
N LEU A 248 -16.11 -7.71 11.10
CA LEU A 248 -14.82 -8.25 10.67
C LEU A 248 -14.14 -9.06 11.80
N ALA A 249 -14.16 -8.55 13.02
CA ALA A 249 -13.60 -9.25 14.18
C ALA A 249 -14.36 -10.56 14.48
N ASP A 250 -15.69 -10.57 14.37
CA ASP A 250 -16.53 -11.75 14.54
C ASP A 250 -16.23 -12.84 13.49
N GLN A 251 -15.72 -12.47 12.30
CA GLN A 251 -15.26 -13.39 11.27
C GLN A 251 -13.79 -13.83 11.44
N GLY A 252 -13.13 -13.43 12.52
CA GLY A 252 -11.77 -13.86 12.86
C GLY A 252 -10.66 -12.97 12.31
N VAL A 253 -10.98 -11.82 11.69
CA VAL A 253 -9.95 -10.84 11.26
C VAL A 253 -9.34 -10.18 12.49
N GLN A 254 -8.02 -10.19 12.59
CA GLN A 254 -7.31 -9.49 13.67
C GLN A 254 -7.35 -7.98 13.43
N ILE A 255 -8.05 -7.24 14.28
CA ILE A 255 -8.15 -5.78 14.16
C ILE A 255 -7.04 -5.12 14.99
N THR A 256 -6.28 -4.23 14.38
CA THR A 256 -5.29 -3.37 15.04
C THR A 256 -5.64 -1.91 14.76
N VAL A 257 -5.99 -1.17 15.81
CA VAL A 257 -6.36 0.25 15.69
C VAL A 257 -5.14 1.11 15.98
N ALA A 258 -4.74 1.92 15.01
CA ALA A 258 -3.64 2.87 15.14
C ALA A 258 -4.08 4.08 15.99
N GLY A 259 -3.27 4.47 16.97
CA GLY A 259 -3.58 5.59 17.88
C GLY A 259 -4.22 5.17 19.20
N SER A 260 -4.78 3.97 19.34
CA SER A 260 -5.21 3.43 20.63
C SER A 260 -4.00 2.85 21.37
N GLY A 261 -3.28 3.72 22.12
CA GLY A 261 -2.33 3.34 23.15
C GLY A 261 -1.42 2.15 22.82
N MET A 262 -0.40 2.33 21.98
CA MET A 262 0.78 1.47 22.08
C MET A 262 1.29 1.56 23.54
N PRO A 263 1.47 0.44 24.26
CA PRO A 263 2.18 0.49 25.54
C PRO A 263 3.55 1.09 25.23
N GLY A 264 3.80 2.25 25.83
CA GLY A 264 4.97 3.08 25.56
C GLY A 264 6.23 2.23 25.51
N ALA A 265 7.07 2.49 24.54
CA ALA A 265 8.49 2.19 24.67
C ALA A 265 8.91 2.68 26.05
N ALA A 266 9.22 1.76 26.93
CA ALA A 266 9.67 2.06 28.26
C ALA A 266 10.81 3.09 28.12
N SER A 267 10.53 4.31 28.53
CA SER A 267 11.55 5.31 28.79
C SER A 267 12.49 4.67 29.81
N GLY A 268 13.65 4.26 29.31
CA GLY A 268 14.70 3.70 30.13
C GLY A 268 15.12 4.75 31.17
N ASP A 269 14.52 4.66 32.32
CA ASP A 269 14.97 5.33 33.51
C ASP A 269 16.33 4.77 33.91
N GLY A 270 17.29 5.67 33.98
CA GLY A 270 18.32 5.71 35.00
C GLY A 270 19.27 4.50 35.06
N ILE A 271 20.31 4.46 34.23
CA ILE A 271 21.55 3.76 34.59
C ILE A 271 22.31 4.66 35.58
N PRO A 272 22.54 4.21 36.84
CA PRO A 272 23.37 4.98 37.78
C PRO A 272 24.85 4.99 37.31
N PRO A 273 25.61 6.08 37.52
CA PRO A 273 27.01 6.19 37.14
C PRO A 273 27.88 5.32 38.06
N GLY A 274 28.33 4.15 37.57
CA GLY A 274 29.11 3.20 38.33
C GLY A 274 30.24 2.56 37.56
N ARG A 275 31.45 3.14 37.75
CA ARG A 275 32.77 2.52 37.59
C ARG A 275 33.24 2.15 36.18
N ARG A 276 34.12 2.99 35.65
CA ARG A 276 35.10 2.65 34.61
C ARG A 276 36.01 1.50 35.07
N PRO A 277 36.21 0.43 34.30
CA PRO A 277 37.38 -0.43 34.48
C PRO A 277 38.62 0.21 33.82
N ARG A 278 39.71 0.08 34.51
CA ARG A 278 41.06 0.57 34.13
C ARG A 278 41.53 -0.11 32.84
N ARG A 279 42.19 0.68 32.01
CA ARG A 279 43.12 0.16 30.98
C ARG A 279 44.24 -0.55 31.71
N ASP A 280 44.58 -1.72 31.24
CA ASP A 280 45.97 -2.23 31.11
C ASP A 280 45.99 -3.64 30.52
N THR A 281 46.84 -3.77 29.58
CA THR A 281 47.64 -4.90 29.10
C THR A 281 47.34 -5.39 27.68
N PRO A 282 48.32 -5.24 26.74
CA PRO A 282 48.22 -5.79 25.39
C PRO A 282 48.65 -7.27 25.38
N LEU A 283 47.85 -8.11 24.68
CA LEU A 283 48.19 -9.50 24.42
C LEU A 283 49.05 -9.63 23.14
N PRO A 284 49.95 -10.63 23.08
CA PRO A 284 50.98 -10.71 22.05
C PRO A 284 50.50 -11.27 20.72
N VAL A 285 51.01 -10.68 19.65
CA VAL A 285 50.88 -11.12 18.26
C VAL A 285 51.61 -12.45 18.05
N GLN A 286 50.88 -13.51 17.76
CA GLN A 286 51.47 -14.74 17.19
C GLN A 286 51.44 -14.64 15.65
N ARG A 287 52.62 -14.43 15.08
CA ARG A 287 52.92 -14.69 13.66
C ARG A 287 52.97 -16.20 13.43
N ARG A 288 52.12 -16.74 12.58
CA ARG A 288 52.35 -18.02 11.89
C ARG A 288 52.41 -17.76 10.39
N GLY A 289 53.58 -18.07 9.85
CA GLY A 289 53.89 -17.96 8.44
C GLY A 289 53.50 -19.20 7.65
N GLY A 290 53.34 -18.97 6.37
CA GLY A 290 53.54 -19.82 5.23
C GLY A 290 52.33 -20.53 4.65
N PRO A 291 52.36 -21.01 3.40
CA PRO A 291 53.20 -20.62 2.30
C PRO A 291 52.41 -20.11 1.05
N THR A 292 53.09 -19.35 0.24
CA THR A 292 52.74 -18.90 -1.10
C THR A 292 52.38 -20.05 -2.05
N ALA A 293 51.17 -20.11 -2.57
CA ALA A 293 50.82 -20.91 -3.73
C ALA A 293 50.63 -20.00 -4.94
N GLN A 294 51.52 -20.12 -5.88
CA GLN A 294 51.45 -19.50 -7.23
C GLN A 294 50.31 -20.15 -7.99
N LEU A 295 49.29 -19.40 -8.33
CA LEU A 295 48.31 -19.77 -9.35
C LEU A 295 48.77 -19.29 -10.72
N ARG A 296 49.12 -20.24 -11.53
CA ARG A 296 49.42 -20.07 -12.96
C ARG A 296 48.12 -19.74 -13.71
N SER A 297 48.14 -18.68 -14.47
CA SER A 297 47.14 -18.31 -15.46
C SER A 297 47.22 -19.27 -16.65
N THR A 298 46.13 -19.94 -16.98
CA THR A 298 45.93 -20.57 -18.29
C THR A 298 44.54 -20.18 -18.79
N SER A 299 44.49 -19.23 -19.70
CA SER A 299 43.35 -19.02 -20.58
C SER A 299 43.45 -19.96 -21.78
N PRO A 300 42.37 -20.60 -22.21
CA PRO A 300 42.30 -21.18 -23.53
C PRO A 300 41.72 -20.17 -24.53
N LEU A 301 42.46 -20.00 -25.60
CA LEU A 301 42.09 -19.25 -26.83
C LEU A 301 40.86 -19.91 -27.49
N SER A 302 39.82 -19.17 -27.70
CA SER A 302 38.69 -19.59 -28.56
C SER A 302 39.07 -19.45 -30.04
N GLU A 303 38.82 -20.52 -30.82
CA GLU A 303 39.08 -20.59 -32.25
C GLU A 303 38.18 -19.67 -33.08
N PRO A 304 38.66 -19.09 -34.21
CA PRO A 304 37.91 -18.17 -35.06
C PRO A 304 37.12 -18.91 -36.14
N GLY A 305 36.16 -19.70 -35.80
CA GLY A 305 35.38 -20.49 -36.80
C GLY A 305 33.87 -20.37 -36.72
N GLU A 306 33.30 -19.95 -35.61
CA GLU A 306 31.83 -19.99 -35.42
C GLU A 306 31.11 -18.73 -35.90
N ARG A 307 31.73 -17.58 -35.88
CA ARG A 307 31.09 -16.31 -36.30
C ARG A 307 30.87 -16.17 -37.80
N GLU A 308 31.61 -16.88 -38.62
CA GLU A 308 31.45 -16.87 -40.06
C GLU A 308 30.30 -17.76 -40.58
N ARG A 309 30.02 -18.85 -39.86
CA ARG A 309 28.90 -19.77 -40.18
C ARG A 309 27.51 -19.19 -39.82
N GLU A 310 27.43 -18.32 -38.86
CA GLU A 310 26.16 -17.69 -38.43
C GLU A 310 25.77 -16.54 -39.40
N ARG A 311 26.77 -15.80 -39.94
CA ARG A 311 26.51 -14.78 -40.96
C ARG A 311 26.05 -15.34 -42.30
N ALA A 312 26.48 -16.54 -42.68
CA ALA A 312 26.02 -17.22 -43.89
C ALA A 312 24.57 -17.72 -43.80
N ARG A 313 24.09 -18.14 -42.63
CA ARG A 313 22.69 -18.58 -42.40
C ARG A 313 21.68 -17.41 -42.45
N VAL A 314 22.05 -16.24 -41.98
CA VAL A 314 21.15 -15.06 -41.97
C VAL A 314 21.00 -14.46 -43.39
N ALA A 315 22.01 -14.61 -44.26
CA ALA A 315 21.97 -14.12 -45.65
C ALA A 315 21.04 -14.97 -46.54
N ASP A 316 20.92 -16.27 -46.27
CA ASP A 316 20.07 -17.19 -47.09
C ASP A 316 18.58 -17.09 -46.75
N MET A 317 18.21 -16.69 -45.50
CA MET A 317 16.82 -16.45 -45.09
C MET A 317 16.19 -15.17 -45.66
N ARG A 318 16.95 -14.27 -46.29
CA ARG A 318 16.43 -13.04 -46.94
C ARG A 318 16.19 -13.17 -48.44
N ARG A 319 16.41 -14.34 -49.01
CA ARG A 319 16.23 -14.60 -50.46
C ARG A 319 15.14 -15.63 -50.80
N ARG A 320 14.31 -16.00 -49.85
CA ARG A 320 13.09 -16.76 -50.09
C ARG A 320 11.83 -16.00 -49.78
#